data_2fcb423e83335caae562fd53fc14c62f
#
_entry.id   2fcb423e83335caae562fd53fc14c62f
#
_cell.length_a   1.000
_cell.length_b   1.000
_cell.length_c   1.000
_cell.angle_alpha   90.00
_cell.angle_beta   90.00
_cell.angle_gamma   90.00
#
_symmetry.space_group_name_H-M   'P 1'
#
loop_
_entity.id
_entity.type
_entity.pdbx_description
1 polymer ?
#
loop_
_entity_poly.entity_id
_entity_poly.type
_entity_poly.pdbx_seq_one_letter_code
_entity_poly.pdbx_strand_id
1 'polypeptide(L)' 'MKIEKNVLIMSSFPNKITKLFDETFNTFKSYEQENVEKFIESLSDKIEAIAVMGGTTVSSELIKKLPKLKIIANYGVGY' A
#
# COMPACT_ATOMS: atom_id res chain seq x y z
N MET A 1 -2.09 8.38 17.89
CA MET A 1 -0.70 8.64 17.48
C MET A 1 -0.39 7.93 16.19
N LYS A 2 0.14 8.64 15.22
CA LYS A 2 0.46 8.06 13.93
C LYS A 2 1.84 7.38 13.97
N ILE A 3 1.92 6.19 13.42
CA ILE A 3 3.18 5.46 13.26
C ILE A 3 3.85 5.95 11.97
N GLU A 4 5.11 6.31 12.05
CA GLU A 4 5.84 6.81 10.88
C GLU A 4 6.31 5.67 10.00
N LYS A 5 5.37 4.95 9.43
CA LYS A 5 5.60 3.92 8.43
C LYS A 5 4.88 4.31 7.16
N ASN A 6 5.56 4.16 6.05
CA ASN A 6 4.99 4.48 4.75
C ASN A 6 4.36 3.24 4.15
N VAL A 7 3.05 3.28 3.98
CA VAL A 7 2.26 2.15 3.50
C VAL A 7 1.65 2.49 2.16
N LEU A 8 1.93 1.66 1.17
CA LEU A 8 1.31 1.78 -0.14
C LEU A 8 0.01 0.99 -0.13
N ILE A 9 -1.10 1.67 -0.37
CA ILE A 9 -2.42 1.05 -0.44
C ILE A 9 -2.77 0.84 -1.90
N MET A 10 -2.86 -0.39 -2.32
CA MET A 10 -3.09 -0.73 -3.72
C MET A 10 -4.53 -1.09 -4.06
N SER A 11 -5.38 -1.19 -3.05
CA SER A 11 -6.78 -1.54 -3.25
C SER A 11 -7.67 -0.54 -2.52
N SER A 12 -8.86 -0.32 -3.05
CA SER A 12 -9.85 0.50 -2.38
C SER A 12 -10.49 -0.30 -1.24
N PHE A 13 -10.21 0.09 -0.02
CA PHE A 13 -10.77 -0.56 1.16
C PHE A 13 -12.07 0.12 1.59
N PRO A 14 -12.90 -0.55 2.40
CA PRO A 14 -14.05 0.12 3.02
C PRO A 14 -13.61 1.37 3.79
N ASN A 15 -14.46 2.37 3.83
CA ASN A 15 -14.13 3.66 4.44
C ASN A 15 -13.59 3.55 5.86
N LYS A 16 -14.15 2.67 6.67
CA LYS A 16 -13.70 2.48 8.05
C LYS A 16 -12.26 2.01 8.11
N ILE A 17 -11.89 1.10 7.22
CA ILE A 17 -10.53 0.57 7.16
C ILE A 17 -9.55 1.61 6.62
N THR A 18 -9.96 2.31 5.57
CA THR A 18 -9.14 3.38 4.98
C THR A 18 -8.84 4.46 6.01
N LYS A 19 -9.85 4.85 6.76
CA LYS A 19 -9.69 5.85 7.81
C LYS A 19 -8.72 5.38 8.88
N LEU A 20 -8.82 4.13 9.27
CA LEU A 20 -7.92 3.55 10.27
C LEU A 20 -6.48 3.56 9.79
N PHE A 21 -6.25 3.18 8.54
CA PHE A 21 -4.91 3.26 7.96
C PHE A 21 -4.38 4.69 7.95
N ASP A 22 -5.21 5.64 7.51
CA ASP A 22 -4.80 7.04 7.43
C ASP A 22 -4.46 7.63 8.80
N GLU A 23 -5.14 7.20 9.84
CA GLU A 23 -4.89 7.66 11.20
C GLU A 23 -3.67 6.98 11.82
N THR A 24 -3.35 5.79 11.36
CA THR A 24 -2.28 4.98 11.96
C THR A 24 -0.94 5.10 11.23
N PHE A 25 -0.96 5.21 9.91
CA PHE A 25 0.24 5.20 9.08
C PHE A 25 0.26 6.36 8.10
N ASN A 26 1.42 6.57 7.49
CA ASN A 26 1.50 7.45 6.32
C ASN A 26 1.09 6.63 5.11
N THR A 27 -0.08 6.90 4.57
CA THR A 27 -0.65 6.11 3.48
C THR A 27 -0.49 6.79 2.14
N PHE A 28 -0.24 5.96 1.13
CA PHE A 28 -0.14 6.40 -0.27
C PHE A 28 -1.06 5.50 -1.09
N LYS A 29 -2.06 6.09 -1.70
CA LYS A 29 -3.13 5.33 -2.37
C LYS A 29 -2.90 5.30 -3.87
N SER A 30 -2.32 4.23 -4.37
CA SER A 30 -2.00 4.11 -5.78
C SER A 30 -3.24 4.01 -6.66
N TYR A 31 -4.31 3.44 -6.14
CA TYR A 31 -5.54 3.28 -6.91
C TYR A 31 -6.24 4.60 -7.26
N GLU A 32 -5.85 5.69 -6.62
CA GLU A 32 -6.39 7.02 -6.92
C GLU A 32 -5.57 7.78 -7.96
N GLN A 33 -4.47 7.21 -8.42
CA GLN A 33 -3.53 7.90 -9.31
C GLN A 33 -3.78 7.55 -10.76
N GLU A 34 -3.63 8.53 -11.65
CA GLU A 34 -3.77 8.29 -13.08
C GLU A 34 -2.61 7.47 -13.63
N ASN A 35 -1.41 7.77 -13.17
CA ASN A 35 -0.23 7.01 -13.56
C ASN A 35 0.35 6.30 -12.35
N VAL A 36 -0.10 5.08 -12.14
CA VAL A 36 0.27 4.27 -10.99
C VAL A 36 1.78 3.98 -10.98
N GLU A 37 2.35 3.67 -12.13
CA GLU A 37 3.77 3.34 -12.20
C GLU A 37 4.66 4.48 -11.77
N LYS A 38 4.40 5.69 -12.26
CA LYS A 38 5.17 6.87 -11.86
C LYS A 38 4.97 7.19 -10.39
N PHE A 39 3.76 7.01 -9.89
CA PHE A 39 3.48 7.24 -8.49
C PHE A 39 4.30 6.31 -7.61
N ILE A 40 4.33 5.03 -7.95
CA ILE A 40 5.10 4.03 -7.20
C ILE A 40 6.60 4.31 -7.32
N GLU A 41 7.08 4.66 -8.50
CA GLU A 41 8.49 4.98 -8.70
C GLU A 41 8.94 6.16 -7.84
N SER A 42 8.10 7.18 -7.71
CA SER A 42 8.41 8.34 -6.89
C SER A 42 8.52 8.00 -5.41
N LEU A 43 7.93 6.87 -4.99
CA LEU A 43 7.92 6.44 -3.59
C LEU A 43 8.81 5.22 -3.33
N SER A 44 9.57 4.78 -4.34
CA SER A 44 10.29 3.51 -4.26
C SER A 44 11.20 3.39 -3.04
N ASP A 45 11.84 4.48 -2.64
CA ASP A 45 12.75 4.47 -1.49
C ASP A 45 12.04 4.68 -0.16
N LYS A 46 10.73 4.87 -0.18
CA LYS A 46 9.97 5.23 1.02
C LYS A 46 9.02 4.15 1.48
N ILE A 47 8.54 3.31 0.58
CA ILE A 47 7.51 2.32 0.91
C ILE A 47 8.10 1.17 1.72
N GLU A 48 7.55 0.95 2.89
CA GLU A 48 7.98 -0.11 3.80
C GLU A 48 6.96 -1.25 3.87
N ALA A 49 5.71 -0.97 3.53
CA ALA A 49 4.65 -1.98 3.56
C ALA A 49 3.65 -1.73 2.43
N ILE A 50 3.00 -2.80 2.02
CA ILE A 50 1.91 -2.75 1.04
C ILE A 50 0.66 -3.33 1.68
N ALA A 51 -0.47 -2.66 1.50
CA ALA A 51 -1.76 -3.17 1.93
C ALA A 51 -2.62 -3.43 0.69
N VAL A 52 -3.13 -4.63 0.56
CA VAL A 52 -3.99 -5.05 -0.55
C VAL A 52 -5.18 -5.83 -0.04
N MET A 53 -6.26 -5.82 -0.79
CA MET A 53 -7.38 -6.72 -0.53
C MET A 53 -7.22 -7.98 -1.36
N GLY A 54 -7.92 -9.07 -0.98
CA GLY A 54 -7.75 -10.44 -1.47
C GLY A 54 -7.90 -10.55 -2.95
N GLY A 55 -8.14 -9.97 -3.82
CA GLY A 55 -8.13 -10.13 -5.29
C GLY A 55 -6.99 -9.41 -5.96
N THR A 56 -6.25 -8.61 -5.23
CA THR A 56 -5.17 -7.81 -5.79
C THR A 56 -3.85 -8.58 -5.71
N THR A 57 -3.15 -8.64 -6.82
CA THR A 57 -1.87 -9.34 -6.89
C THR A 57 -0.72 -8.36 -6.76
N VAL A 58 0.24 -8.70 -5.91
CA VAL A 58 1.49 -7.95 -5.82
C VAL A 58 2.55 -8.74 -6.60
N SER A 59 3.01 -8.17 -7.71
CA SER A 59 3.95 -8.85 -8.58
C SER A 59 5.37 -8.81 -8.02
N SER A 60 6.19 -9.78 -8.43
CA SER A 60 7.59 -9.79 -8.06
C SER A 60 8.33 -8.56 -8.62
N GLU A 61 7.89 -8.08 -9.77
CA GLU A 61 8.50 -6.87 -10.35
C GLU A 61 8.26 -5.65 -9.48
N LEU A 62 7.07 -5.54 -8.91
CA LEU A 62 6.75 -4.45 -7.98
C LEU A 62 7.61 -4.54 -6.74
N ILE A 63 7.75 -5.74 -6.18
CA ILE A 63 8.57 -5.96 -4.99
C ILE A 63 10.01 -5.54 -5.23
N LYS A 64 10.54 -5.83 -6.41
CA LYS A 64 11.91 -5.45 -6.77
C LYS A 64 12.11 -3.94 -6.84
N LYS A 65 11.05 -3.20 -7.14
CA LYS A 65 11.11 -1.73 -7.20
C LYS A 65 11.07 -1.07 -5.83
N LEU A 66 10.79 -1.82 -4.78
CA LEU A 66 10.58 -1.29 -3.44
C LEU A 66 11.64 -1.88 -2.47
N PRO A 67 12.87 -1.38 -2.52
CA PRO A 67 13.97 -1.99 -1.74
C PRO A 67 13.77 -1.94 -0.23
N LYS A 68 12.94 -1.05 0.27
CA LYS A 68 12.67 -0.96 1.72
C LYS A 68 11.42 -1.71 2.15
N LEU A 69 10.78 -2.39 1.23
CA LEU A 69 9.57 -3.15 1.54
C LEU A 69 9.88 -4.31 2.49
N LYS A 70 9.16 -4.36 3.59
CA LYS A 70 9.33 -5.38 4.63
C LYS A 70 8.11 -6.26 4.80
N ILE A 71 6.93 -5.73 4.54
CA ILE A 71 5.67 -6.42 4.82
C ILE A 71 4.69 -6.21 3.67
N ILE A 72 4.02 -7.28 3.30
CA ILE A 72 2.87 -7.22 2.41
C ILE A 72 1.69 -7.73 3.21
N ALA A 73 0.77 -6.84 3.53
CA ALA A 73 -0.42 -7.18 4.29
C ALA A 73 -1.58 -7.38 3.33
N ASN A 74 -2.04 -8.60 3.23
CA ASN A 74 -3.24 -8.91 2.47
C ASN A 74 -4.41 -8.89 3.45
N TYR A 75 -5.30 -7.92 3.30
CA TYR A 75 -6.52 -7.87 4.08
C TYR A 75 -7.44 -8.94 3.52
N GLY A 76 -7.23 -10.12 4.00
CA GLY A 76 -7.98 -11.28 3.57
C GLY A 76 -9.37 -11.16 4.04
N VAL A 77 -10.22 -10.89 3.14
CA VAL A 77 -11.61 -10.97 3.42
C VAL A 77 -11.88 -12.44 3.61
N GLY A 78 -12.26 -12.81 4.76
CA GLY A 78 -12.57 -14.19 5.01
C GLY A 78 -13.61 -14.68 4.01
N TYR A 79 -13.25 -15.66 3.34
CA TYR A 79 -14.17 -16.35 2.47
C TYR A 79 -14.81 -17.44 3.27
#